data_284717227a9a29c8b16e8708518b2a48
#
_entry.id   284717227a9a29c8b16e8708518b2a48
#
_cell.length_a   1.000
_cell.length_b   1.000
_cell.length_c   1.000
_cell.angle_alpha   90.00
_cell.angle_beta   90.00
_cell.angle_gamma   90.00
#
_symmetry.space_group_name_H-M   'P 1'
#
loop_
_entity.id
_entity.type
_entity.pdbx_description
1 polymer ?
#
loop_
_entity_poly.entity_id
_entity_poly.type
_entity_poly.pdbx_seq_one_letter_code
_entity_poly.pdbx_strand_id
1 'polypeptide(L)'
;MKKLYLVLSILIMAGLPAGCAPKAVVQGQEVRALENPASTVPPISATSTPEDSAGGDVVPENPPASCPVTVPQDPSFTAPPPYSPNSPFASNFWYGSNSLWTDLPGDGIWYDLPLNSNGYTQKIFWWNESYAWNEEPQPELTVTGERLDATSPPLIVGRATNAYASDIGSAMLVGVDFPTLGCWKITGKYKGAELSFVIWVGP
;
A
#
# COMPACT_ATOMS: atom_id res chain seq x y z
N MET A 1 -21.65 -35.66 37.04
CA MET A 1 -20.63 -35.03 37.89
C MET A 1 -20.31 -33.66 37.31
N LYS A 2 -20.84 -32.57 37.92
CA LYS A 2 -20.69 -31.19 37.44
C LYS A 2 -19.39 -30.60 38.02
N LYS A 3 -18.41 -30.27 37.20
CA LYS A 3 -17.21 -29.53 37.63
C LYS A 3 -17.49 -28.04 37.56
N LEU A 4 -17.47 -27.40 38.71
CA LEU A 4 -17.59 -25.96 38.93
C LEU A 4 -16.21 -25.32 38.70
N TYR A 5 -16.07 -24.44 37.72
CA TYR A 5 -14.85 -23.64 37.53
C TYR A 5 -15.04 -22.30 38.21
N LEU A 6 -14.17 -22.04 39.17
CA LEU A 6 -14.09 -20.80 39.93
C LEU A 6 -13.32 -19.78 39.08
N VAL A 7 -13.95 -18.66 38.72
CA VAL A 7 -13.32 -17.54 37.99
C VAL A 7 -12.72 -16.61 39.04
N LEU A 8 -11.39 -16.51 39.05
CA LEU A 8 -10.63 -15.57 39.88
C LEU A 8 -10.37 -14.29 39.07
N SER A 9 -11.13 -13.24 39.38
CA SER A 9 -10.89 -11.91 38.78
C SER A 9 -9.77 -11.18 39.52
N ILE A 10 -8.64 -10.93 38.87
CA ILE A 10 -7.55 -10.06 39.36
C ILE A 10 -7.71 -8.70 38.75
N LEU A 11 -8.05 -7.73 39.60
CA LEU A 11 -8.10 -6.29 39.30
C LEU A 11 -6.67 -5.72 39.44
N ILE A 12 -6.01 -5.31 38.36
CA ILE A 12 -4.75 -4.59 38.42
C ILE A 12 -5.02 -3.11 38.09
N MET A 13 -4.93 -2.27 39.12
CA MET A 13 -4.84 -0.83 38.97
C MET A 13 -3.41 -0.46 38.60
N ALA A 14 -3.20 0.14 37.45
CA ALA A 14 -1.91 0.72 37.05
C ALA A 14 -2.03 2.24 37.00
N GLY A 15 -1.17 2.90 37.82
CA GLY A 15 -1.07 4.35 37.94
C GLY A 15 -0.41 5.00 36.73
N LEU A 16 -0.84 6.23 36.42
CA LEU A 16 -0.29 7.14 35.42
C LEU A 16 0.89 7.93 36.01
N PRO A 17 2.02 8.05 35.30
CA PRO A 17 2.99 9.12 35.58
C PRO A 17 2.72 10.34 34.68
N ALA A 18 2.58 11.50 35.29
CA ALA A 18 2.56 12.80 34.63
C ALA A 18 3.98 13.17 34.16
N GLY A 19 4.21 13.29 32.86
CA GLY A 19 5.45 13.74 32.25
C GLY A 19 5.37 15.19 31.82
N CYS A 20 6.25 16.06 32.40
CA CYS A 20 6.44 17.46 32.03
C CYS A 20 7.04 17.60 30.64
N ALA A 21 6.47 18.46 29.79
CA ALA A 21 7.06 18.87 28.53
C ALA A 21 8.01 20.06 28.71
N PRO A 22 9.20 20.10 28.08
CA PRO A 22 10.02 21.29 28.02
C PRO A 22 9.58 22.25 26.91
N LYS A 23 9.50 23.55 27.26
CA LYS A 23 9.26 24.65 26.31
C LYS A 23 10.54 24.89 25.48
N ALA A 24 10.43 24.85 24.17
CA ALA A 24 11.46 25.29 23.25
C ALA A 24 11.43 26.82 23.13
N VAL A 25 12.59 27.44 23.38
CA VAL A 25 12.84 28.87 23.18
C VAL A 25 13.30 29.06 21.73
N VAL A 26 12.53 29.84 20.95
CA VAL A 26 12.91 30.29 19.62
C VAL A 26 13.78 31.54 19.77
N GLN A 27 15.06 31.42 19.43
CA GLN A 27 15.95 32.58 19.25
C GLN A 27 15.82 33.10 17.81
N GLY A 28 15.40 34.37 17.69
CA GLY A 28 15.36 35.09 16.42
C GLY A 28 16.78 35.38 15.92
N GLN A 29 17.05 35.05 14.69
CA GLN A 29 18.25 35.49 13.95
C GLN A 29 17.89 36.68 13.04
N GLU A 30 18.54 37.79 13.35
CA GLU A 30 18.51 39.06 12.64
C GLU A 30 19.23 38.93 11.28
N VAL A 31 18.51 39.16 10.19
CA VAL A 31 19.07 39.12 8.82
C VAL A 31 19.62 40.51 8.49
N ARG A 32 20.94 40.64 8.42
CA ARG A 32 21.64 41.83 7.88
C ARG A 32 21.50 41.87 6.36
N ALA A 33 20.92 42.93 5.87
CA ALA A 33 20.97 43.30 4.44
C ALA A 33 22.39 43.68 4.05
N LEU A 34 22.92 43.04 3.00
CA LEU A 34 24.12 43.42 2.30
C LEU A 34 23.71 44.05 0.97
N GLU A 35 24.02 45.32 0.83
CA GLU A 35 23.92 46.10 -0.42
C GLU A 35 24.88 45.54 -1.49
N ASN A 36 24.37 45.36 -2.70
CA ASN A 36 25.12 44.85 -3.85
C ASN A 36 25.38 45.98 -4.82
N PRO A 37 26.66 46.28 -5.22
CA PRO A 37 26.94 47.30 -6.20
C PRO A 37 26.64 46.81 -7.63
N ALA A 38 26.07 47.70 -8.43
CA ALA A 38 25.73 47.53 -9.82
C ALA A 38 26.93 47.09 -10.66
N SER A 39 26.83 45.99 -11.38
CA SER A 39 27.78 45.53 -12.39
C SER A 39 27.11 45.53 -13.76
N THR A 40 27.58 46.41 -14.61
CA THR A 40 27.15 46.57 -15.99
C THR A 40 27.72 45.44 -16.85
N VAL A 41 26.89 44.61 -17.46
CA VAL A 41 27.28 43.50 -18.35
C VAL A 41 26.77 43.81 -19.77
N PRO A 42 27.60 43.65 -20.83
CA PRO A 42 27.22 43.89 -22.23
C PRO A 42 26.29 42.78 -22.76
N PRO A 43 25.51 43.03 -23.84
CA PRO A 43 24.55 42.06 -24.37
C PRO A 43 25.28 40.91 -25.08
N ILE A 44 25.04 39.71 -24.60
CA ILE A 44 25.49 38.47 -25.24
C ILE A 44 24.34 37.92 -26.10
N SER A 45 24.68 37.63 -27.36
CA SER A 45 23.83 37.01 -28.36
C SER A 45 23.09 35.80 -27.88
N ALA A 46 21.82 35.71 -28.24
CA ALA A 46 20.93 34.57 -27.98
C ALA A 46 21.47 33.29 -28.66
N THR A 47 22.04 32.42 -27.89
CA THR A 47 22.21 31.03 -28.26
C THR A 47 20.96 30.29 -27.75
N SER A 48 20.22 29.68 -28.67
CA SER A 48 19.08 28.83 -28.37
C SER A 48 19.53 27.66 -27.49
N THR A 49 19.24 27.78 -26.20
CA THR A 49 19.34 26.66 -25.26
C THR A 49 18.25 25.65 -25.62
N PRO A 50 18.55 24.34 -25.69
CA PRO A 50 17.50 23.33 -25.74
C PRO A 50 16.65 23.52 -24.50
N GLU A 51 15.33 23.69 -24.67
CA GLU A 51 14.35 23.56 -23.58
C GLU A 51 14.53 22.19 -22.96
N ASP A 52 15.19 22.15 -21.81
CA ASP A 52 15.16 21.03 -20.91
C ASP A 52 13.72 20.99 -20.34
N SER A 53 12.87 20.23 -21.03
CA SER A 53 11.53 19.93 -20.57
C SER A 53 11.63 19.08 -19.31
N ALA A 54 11.86 19.74 -18.17
CA ALA A 54 11.52 19.18 -16.87
C ALA A 54 9.97 19.16 -16.75
N GLY A 55 9.32 18.44 -17.66
CA GLY A 55 7.94 18.02 -17.52
C GLY A 55 7.93 16.99 -16.43
N GLY A 56 7.53 17.37 -15.22
CA GLY A 56 7.09 16.38 -14.24
C GLY A 56 6.00 15.54 -14.90
N ASP A 57 6.26 14.25 -15.09
CA ASP A 57 5.31 13.32 -15.69
C ASP A 57 4.02 13.36 -14.86
N VAL A 58 3.01 14.07 -15.37
CA VAL A 58 1.67 14.07 -14.77
C VAL A 58 1.10 12.68 -15.00
N VAL A 59 1.04 11.89 -13.94
CA VAL A 59 0.42 10.57 -14.00
C VAL A 59 -1.08 10.76 -14.24
N PRO A 60 -1.66 10.15 -15.31
CA PRO A 60 -3.08 10.29 -15.60
C PRO A 60 -3.95 9.61 -14.53
N GLU A 61 -5.16 10.13 -14.31
CA GLU A 61 -6.13 9.54 -13.39
C GLU A 61 -6.50 8.10 -13.80
N ASN A 62 -6.64 7.85 -15.12
CA ASN A 62 -7.00 6.55 -15.66
C ASN A 62 -5.79 5.82 -16.24
N PRO A 63 -5.76 4.48 -16.18
CA PRO A 63 -4.69 3.70 -16.77
C PRO A 63 -4.63 3.92 -18.29
N PRO A 64 -3.42 4.13 -18.85
CA PRO A 64 -3.24 4.16 -20.28
C PRO A 64 -3.51 2.75 -20.89
N ALA A 65 -3.83 2.69 -22.16
CA ALA A 65 -4.11 1.41 -22.85
C ALA A 65 -2.91 0.42 -22.78
N SER A 66 -1.71 0.90 -22.49
CA SER A 66 -0.51 0.08 -22.30
C SER A 66 -0.43 -0.58 -20.92
N CYS A 67 -1.27 -0.19 -19.96
CA CYS A 67 -1.35 -0.81 -18.65
C CYS A 67 -2.46 -1.88 -18.64
N PRO A 68 -2.12 -3.18 -18.67
CA PRO A 68 -3.12 -4.26 -18.75
C PRO A 68 -3.69 -4.57 -17.36
N VAL A 69 -4.42 -3.62 -16.76
CA VAL A 69 -5.02 -3.79 -15.44
C VAL A 69 -5.88 -5.06 -15.37
N THR A 70 -5.82 -5.71 -14.22
CA THR A 70 -6.62 -6.90 -13.95
C THR A 70 -8.07 -6.48 -13.67
N VAL A 71 -8.99 -6.98 -14.46
CA VAL A 71 -10.43 -6.73 -14.35
C VAL A 71 -11.19 -8.05 -14.16
N PRO A 72 -12.44 -8.03 -13.69
CA PRO A 72 -13.28 -9.23 -13.58
C PRO A 72 -13.32 -10.01 -14.89
N GLN A 73 -13.15 -11.33 -14.80
CA GLN A 73 -13.27 -12.25 -15.94
C GLN A 73 -14.66 -12.93 -15.93
N ASP A 74 -15.09 -13.47 -17.06
CA ASP A 74 -16.31 -14.26 -17.17
C ASP A 74 -15.96 -15.70 -17.60
N PRO A 75 -16.23 -16.74 -16.77
CA PRO A 75 -16.76 -16.65 -15.41
C PRO A 75 -15.72 -16.09 -14.40
N SER A 76 -16.21 -15.29 -13.43
CA SER A 76 -15.38 -14.77 -12.35
C SER A 76 -15.04 -15.86 -11.33
N PHE A 77 -13.87 -15.75 -10.70
CA PHE A 77 -13.51 -16.60 -9.58
C PHE A 77 -14.45 -16.33 -8.39
N THR A 78 -14.90 -17.39 -7.74
CA THR A 78 -15.72 -17.34 -6.52
C THR A 78 -14.95 -18.00 -5.40
N ALA A 79 -14.78 -17.30 -4.27
CA ALA A 79 -14.09 -17.85 -3.11
C ALA A 79 -14.84 -19.10 -2.57
N PRO A 80 -14.11 -20.15 -2.15
CA PRO A 80 -14.75 -21.35 -1.61
C PRO A 80 -15.38 -21.10 -0.23
N PRO A 81 -16.40 -21.88 0.19
CA PRO A 81 -16.88 -21.82 1.56
C PRO A 81 -15.73 -22.05 2.57
N PRO A 82 -15.73 -21.37 3.74
CA PRO A 82 -16.83 -20.59 4.31
C PRO A 82 -16.86 -19.11 3.87
N TYR A 83 -16.05 -18.71 2.90
CA TYR A 83 -16.01 -17.32 2.42
C TYR A 83 -17.28 -16.95 1.66
N SER A 84 -17.62 -15.65 1.69
CA SER A 84 -18.71 -15.12 0.89
C SER A 84 -18.41 -15.32 -0.60
N PRO A 85 -19.40 -15.61 -1.46
CA PRO A 85 -19.22 -15.65 -2.91
C PRO A 85 -18.82 -14.27 -3.48
N ASN A 86 -19.09 -13.19 -2.77
CA ASN A 86 -18.70 -11.83 -3.15
C ASN A 86 -17.57 -11.34 -2.26
N SER A 87 -16.70 -10.47 -2.79
CA SER A 87 -15.71 -9.77 -1.98
C SER A 87 -16.37 -9.02 -0.82
N PRO A 88 -15.76 -8.98 0.39
CA PRO A 88 -16.30 -8.22 1.52
C PRO A 88 -16.18 -6.70 1.32
N PHE A 89 -15.34 -6.26 0.38
CA PHE A 89 -15.15 -4.84 0.08
C PHE A 89 -16.01 -4.42 -1.10
N ALA A 90 -16.80 -3.38 -0.90
CA ALA A 90 -17.70 -2.87 -1.95
C ALA A 90 -16.93 -2.50 -3.23
N SER A 91 -17.51 -2.83 -4.38
CA SER A 91 -16.92 -2.60 -5.71
C SER A 91 -15.70 -3.47 -6.04
N ASN A 92 -15.24 -4.33 -5.14
CA ASN A 92 -14.16 -5.27 -5.40
C ASN A 92 -14.70 -6.63 -5.89
N PHE A 93 -13.84 -7.39 -6.53
CA PHE A 93 -14.12 -8.75 -6.97
C PHE A 93 -13.02 -9.71 -6.49
N TRP A 94 -13.38 -10.98 -6.35
CA TRP A 94 -12.43 -12.03 -6.06
C TRP A 94 -11.58 -12.36 -7.27
N TYR A 95 -10.26 -12.41 -7.10
CA TYR A 95 -9.32 -12.76 -8.15
C TYR A 95 -8.34 -13.82 -7.67
N GLY A 96 -8.19 -14.89 -8.44
CA GLY A 96 -7.23 -15.96 -8.16
C GLY A 96 -7.80 -17.36 -8.32
N SER A 97 -7.43 -18.24 -7.41
CA SER A 97 -7.85 -19.65 -7.32
C SER A 97 -7.98 -20.09 -5.86
N ASN A 98 -8.53 -21.27 -5.57
CA ASN A 98 -8.65 -21.80 -4.21
C ASN A 98 -7.29 -21.89 -3.47
N SER A 99 -6.20 -22.04 -4.23
CA SER A 99 -4.85 -22.12 -3.65
C SER A 99 -4.28 -20.78 -3.22
N LEU A 100 -4.69 -19.68 -3.85
CA LEU A 100 -4.32 -18.31 -3.47
C LEU A 100 -5.23 -17.32 -4.21
N TRP A 101 -5.85 -16.42 -3.45
CA TRP A 101 -6.66 -15.35 -4.04
C TRP A 101 -6.53 -14.06 -3.26
N THR A 102 -6.96 -12.98 -3.86
CA THR A 102 -7.03 -11.64 -3.33
C THR A 102 -8.33 -10.97 -3.76
N ASP A 103 -8.60 -9.77 -3.29
CA ASP A 103 -9.67 -8.92 -3.80
C ASP A 103 -9.10 -7.71 -4.52
N LEU A 104 -9.72 -7.33 -5.62
CA LEU A 104 -9.27 -6.22 -6.46
C LEU A 104 -10.43 -5.29 -6.77
N PRO A 105 -10.18 -3.97 -6.93
CA PRO A 105 -11.18 -3.03 -7.42
C PRO A 105 -11.66 -3.40 -8.82
N GLY A 106 -12.96 -3.26 -9.09
CA GLY A 106 -13.58 -3.68 -10.34
C GLY A 106 -13.06 -2.98 -11.59
N ASP A 107 -12.51 -1.78 -11.44
CA ASP A 107 -11.88 -0.98 -12.50
C ASP A 107 -10.35 -1.20 -12.58
N GLY A 108 -9.78 -1.97 -11.66
CA GLY A 108 -8.34 -2.22 -11.61
C GLY A 108 -7.50 -1.03 -11.14
N ILE A 109 -8.09 -0.10 -10.37
CA ILE A 109 -7.42 1.14 -9.96
C ILE A 109 -7.46 1.32 -8.44
N TRP A 110 -6.34 1.72 -7.86
CA TRP A 110 -6.25 2.27 -6.51
C TRP A 110 -6.03 3.77 -6.59
N TYR A 111 -6.99 4.53 -6.07
CA TYR A 111 -6.97 6.00 -6.01
C TYR A 111 -6.62 6.50 -4.62
N ASP A 112 -6.14 7.74 -4.56
CA ASP A 112 -5.98 8.49 -3.30
C ASP A 112 -5.26 7.71 -2.19
N LEU A 113 -4.26 6.89 -2.55
CA LEU A 113 -3.52 6.12 -1.56
C LEU A 113 -2.78 7.05 -0.58
N PRO A 114 -2.81 6.77 0.74
CA PRO A 114 -2.06 7.55 1.69
C PRO A 114 -0.57 7.60 1.36
N LEU A 115 0.02 8.80 1.37
CA LEU A 115 1.44 9.03 1.12
C LEU A 115 2.23 8.99 2.43
N ASN A 116 3.35 8.27 2.45
CA ASN A 116 4.31 8.24 3.54
C ASN A 116 5.75 8.50 3.01
N SER A 117 6.77 8.35 3.84
CA SER A 117 8.17 8.55 3.45
C SER A 117 8.70 7.55 2.40
N ASN A 118 8.04 6.43 2.21
CA ASN A 118 8.42 5.37 1.27
C ASN A 118 7.63 5.43 -0.05
N GLY A 119 6.52 6.20 -0.08
CA GLY A 119 5.62 6.29 -1.22
C GLY A 119 4.15 6.14 -0.82
N TYR A 120 3.34 5.66 -1.74
CA TYR A 120 1.90 5.48 -1.61
C TYR A 120 1.60 4.12 -0.99
N THR A 121 0.95 4.11 0.17
CA THR A 121 0.77 2.87 0.95
C THR A 121 -0.59 2.21 0.70
N GLN A 122 -0.59 0.89 0.63
CA GLN A 122 -1.80 0.06 0.53
C GLN A 122 -1.67 -1.17 1.43
N LYS A 123 -2.81 -1.70 1.87
CA LYS A 123 -2.93 -2.99 2.55
C LYS A 123 -3.59 -3.99 1.63
N ILE A 124 -2.91 -5.09 1.33
CA ILE A 124 -3.41 -6.13 0.45
C ILE A 124 -3.75 -7.35 1.29
N PHE A 125 -5.00 -7.80 1.17
CA PHE A 125 -5.45 -9.05 1.76
C PHE A 125 -5.23 -10.20 0.78
N TRP A 126 -4.83 -11.34 1.33
CA TRP A 126 -4.62 -12.58 0.61
C TRP A 126 -5.28 -13.72 1.36
N TRP A 127 -5.86 -14.64 0.63
CA TRP A 127 -6.53 -15.81 1.18
C TRP A 127 -6.01 -17.09 0.56
N ASN A 128 -6.13 -18.16 1.30
CA ASN A 128 -5.85 -19.52 0.88
C ASN A 128 -6.79 -20.44 1.66
N GLU A 129 -7.36 -21.47 1.04
CA GLU A 129 -8.36 -22.33 1.67
C GLU A 129 -7.85 -23.09 2.89
N SER A 130 -6.53 -23.34 2.98
CA SER A 130 -5.88 -24.03 4.12
C SER A 130 -5.29 -23.07 5.15
N TYR A 131 -5.45 -21.77 5.02
CA TYR A 131 -4.90 -20.78 5.95
C TYR A 131 -5.85 -20.56 7.13
N ALA A 132 -5.32 -20.63 8.36
CA ALA A 132 -6.02 -20.32 9.59
C ALA A 132 -5.28 -19.25 10.38
N TRP A 133 -5.90 -18.09 10.56
CA TRP A 133 -5.31 -16.89 11.17
C TRP A 133 -4.74 -17.09 12.58
N ASN A 134 -5.33 -18.00 13.37
CA ASN A 134 -4.94 -18.32 14.74
C ASN A 134 -3.85 -19.41 14.84
N GLU A 135 -3.61 -20.15 13.76
CA GLU A 135 -2.57 -21.19 13.69
C GLU A 135 -1.26 -20.65 13.10
N GLU A 136 -1.35 -19.69 12.20
CA GLU A 136 -0.19 -19.09 11.52
C GLU A 136 -0.27 -17.56 11.60
N PRO A 137 0.03 -16.94 12.77
CA PRO A 137 -0.09 -15.49 12.96
C PRO A 137 0.92 -14.67 12.13
N GLN A 138 1.95 -15.30 11.61
CA GLN A 138 2.95 -14.71 10.71
C GLN A 138 3.13 -15.61 9.50
N PRO A 139 2.22 -15.53 8.50
CA PRO A 139 2.27 -16.39 7.33
C PRO A 139 3.53 -16.16 6.50
N GLU A 140 4.06 -17.23 5.92
CA GLU A 140 5.20 -17.18 4.99
C GLU A 140 4.79 -16.69 3.60
N LEU A 141 3.85 -15.76 3.54
CA LEU A 141 3.47 -15.08 2.32
C LEU A 141 4.56 -14.09 1.92
N THR A 142 5.05 -14.21 0.72
CA THR A 142 5.96 -13.24 0.09
C THR A 142 5.24 -12.49 -1.00
N VAL A 143 5.40 -11.16 -1.01
CA VAL A 143 4.84 -10.29 -2.05
C VAL A 143 5.97 -9.52 -2.70
N THR A 144 5.92 -9.39 -4.02
CA THR A 144 6.84 -8.56 -4.80
C THR A 144 6.05 -7.72 -5.79
N GLY A 145 6.64 -6.65 -6.29
CA GLY A 145 6.00 -5.83 -7.31
C GLY A 145 7.02 -5.12 -8.18
N GLU A 146 6.66 -4.94 -9.43
CA GLU A 146 7.44 -4.22 -10.44
C GLU A 146 6.56 -3.22 -11.18
N ARG A 147 7.08 -2.04 -11.46
CA ARG A 147 6.41 -1.05 -12.30
C ARG A 147 6.57 -1.41 -13.77
N LEU A 148 5.47 -1.41 -14.54
CA LEU A 148 5.47 -1.86 -15.94
C LEU A 148 5.63 -0.72 -16.96
N ASP A 149 5.24 0.50 -16.61
CA ASP A 149 5.16 1.64 -17.52
C ASP A 149 6.34 2.61 -17.45
N ALA A 150 7.20 2.47 -16.42
CA ALA A 150 8.41 3.27 -16.26
C ALA A 150 9.42 2.58 -15.35
N THR A 151 10.66 3.09 -15.35
CA THR A 151 11.65 2.66 -14.34
C THR A 151 11.28 3.21 -12.98
N SER A 152 11.28 2.33 -11.97
CA SER A 152 10.99 2.67 -10.58
C SER A 152 11.81 1.80 -9.64
N PRO A 153 12.10 2.25 -8.41
CA PRO A 153 12.53 1.34 -7.36
C PRO A 153 11.47 0.22 -7.17
N PRO A 154 11.89 -0.97 -6.69
CA PRO A 154 10.95 -2.05 -6.44
C PRO A 154 9.91 -1.67 -5.38
N LEU A 155 8.79 -2.38 -5.38
CA LEU A 155 7.77 -2.28 -4.33
C LEU A 155 8.41 -2.53 -2.96
N ILE A 156 8.10 -1.68 -1.99
CA ILE A 156 8.52 -1.88 -0.60
C ILE A 156 7.42 -2.69 0.10
N VAL A 157 7.80 -3.82 0.69
CA VAL A 157 6.85 -4.79 1.22
C VAL A 157 7.12 -5.03 2.70
N GLY A 158 6.09 -4.85 3.50
CA GLY A 158 6.09 -5.19 4.91
C GLY A 158 6.01 -6.70 5.15
N ARG A 159 6.24 -7.12 6.38
CA ARG A 159 6.05 -8.52 6.76
C ARG A 159 4.56 -8.88 6.74
N ALA A 160 4.24 -10.05 6.22
CA ALA A 160 2.88 -10.58 6.28
C ALA A 160 2.46 -10.87 7.72
N THR A 161 1.23 -10.55 8.04
CA THR A 161 0.57 -10.82 9.34
C THR A 161 -0.78 -11.47 9.11
N ASN A 162 -1.34 -12.07 10.15
CA ASN A 162 -2.71 -12.55 10.12
C ASN A 162 -3.72 -11.40 10.19
N ALA A 163 -4.90 -11.65 9.64
CA ALA A 163 -6.08 -10.81 9.80
C ALA A 163 -7.32 -11.70 9.95
N TYR A 164 -8.28 -11.21 10.73
CA TYR A 164 -9.57 -11.87 10.90
C TYR A 164 -10.67 -10.86 11.21
N ALA A 165 -11.78 -10.98 10.51
CA ALA A 165 -13.06 -10.41 10.88
C ALA A 165 -14.18 -11.34 10.37
N SER A 166 -15.39 -11.18 10.89
CA SER A 166 -16.52 -12.07 10.57
C SER A 166 -16.91 -12.07 9.10
N ASP A 167 -16.66 -10.97 8.41
CA ASP A 167 -16.97 -10.74 7.00
C ASP A 167 -15.81 -11.11 6.05
N ILE A 168 -14.57 -11.02 6.51
CA ILE A 168 -13.39 -11.37 5.70
C ILE A 168 -12.87 -12.80 5.96
N GLY A 169 -13.25 -13.43 7.08
CA GLY A 169 -12.71 -14.73 7.47
C GLY A 169 -11.22 -14.69 7.82
N SER A 170 -10.53 -15.83 7.66
CA SER A 170 -9.08 -15.94 7.84
C SER A 170 -8.35 -15.35 6.64
N ALA A 171 -7.57 -14.30 6.83
CA ALA A 171 -6.79 -13.65 5.78
C ALA A 171 -5.34 -13.39 6.21
N MET A 172 -4.44 -13.34 5.24
CA MET A 172 -3.08 -12.85 5.37
C MET A 172 -3.07 -11.38 4.93
N LEU A 173 -2.44 -10.50 5.67
CA LEU A 173 -2.39 -9.06 5.40
C LEU A 173 -0.95 -8.62 5.18
N VAL A 174 -0.71 -7.89 4.10
CA VAL A 174 0.58 -7.28 3.77
C VAL A 174 0.39 -5.79 3.51
N GLY A 175 1.19 -4.97 4.20
CA GLY A 175 1.35 -3.57 3.82
C GLY A 175 2.39 -3.44 2.71
N VAL A 176 2.10 -2.63 1.71
CA VAL A 176 3.01 -2.33 0.61
C VAL A 176 3.10 -0.82 0.41
N ASP A 177 4.29 -0.33 0.03
CA ASP A 177 4.47 1.06 -0.38
C ASP A 177 4.94 1.10 -1.84
N PHE A 178 4.21 1.83 -2.67
CA PHE A 178 4.54 2.08 -4.06
C PHE A 178 5.42 3.33 -4.14
N PRO A 179 6.70 3.24 -4.53
CA PRO A 179 7.57 4.41 -4.59
C PRO A 179 7.04 5.50 -5.53
N THR A 180 6.25 5.11 -6.53
CA THR A 180 5.69 6.00 -7.55
C THR A 180 4.29 5.56 -7.97
N LEU A 181 3.45 6.48 -8.42
CA LEU A 181 2.21 6.18 -9.13
C LEU A 181 2.51 5.49 -10.46
N GLY A 182 1.54 4.76 -11.03
CA GLY A 182 1.65 4.13 -12.35
C GLY A 182 1.14 2.69 -12.41
N CYS A 183 1.59 1.96 -13.42
CA CYS A 183 1.18 0.58 -13.72
C CYS A 183 2.05 -0.42 -12.95
N TRP A 184 1.46 -1.17 -12.03
CA TRP A 184 2.20 -2.10 -11.17
C TRP A 184 1.72 -3.53 -11.33
N LYS A 185 2.66 -4.46 -11.58
CA LYS A 185 2.41 -5.89 -11.46
C LYS A 185 2.82 -6.34 -10.06
N ILE A 186 1.90 -6.98 -9.35
CA ILE A 186 2.11 -7.50 -8.00
C ILE A 186 2.01 -9.02 -8.05
N THR A 187 2.93 -9.70 -7.36
CA THR A 187 2.97 -11.16 -7.28
C THR A 187 3.06 -11.60 -5.84
N GLY A 188 2.10 -12.42 -5.41
CA GLY A 188 2.10 -13.09 -4.12
C GLY A 188 2.45 -14.57 -4.25
N LYS A 189 3.21 -15.12 -3.28
CA LYS A 189 3.55 -16.55 -3.20
C LYS A 189 3.32 -17.06 -1.79
N TYR A 190 2.56 -18.15 -1.68
CA TYR A 190 2.27 -18.79 -0.40
C TYR A 190 2.11 -20.30 -0.58
N LYS A 191 2.85 -21.11 0.21
CA LYS A 191 2.80 -22.60 0.21
C LYS A 191 2.84 -23.21 -1.19
N GLY A 192 3.68 -22.67 -2.07
CA GLY A 192 3.86 -23.15 -3.44
C GLY A 192 2.84 -22.63 -4.46
N ALA A 193 1.77 -21.96 -4.02
CA ALA A 193 0.89 -21.23 -4.90
C ALA A 193 1.47 -19.85 -5.25
N GLU A 194 1.21 -19.39 -6.46
CA GLU A 194 1.60 -18.07 -6.95
C GLU A 194 0.42 -17.40 -7.64
N LEU A 195 0.22 -16.11 -7.38
CA LEU A 195 -0.79 -15.29 -8.03
C LEU A 195 -0.20 -13.94 -8.38
N SER A 196 -0.43 -13.49 -9.62
CA SER A 196 -0.03 -12.16 -10.09
C SER A 196 -1.24 -11.41 -10.62
N PHE A 197 -1.23 -10.10 -10.39
CA PHE A 197 -2.22 -9.18 -10.95
C PHE A 197 -1.56 -7.85 -11.30
N VAL A 198 -2.24 -7.06 -12.13
CA VAL A 198 -1.81 -5.72 -12.52
C VAL A 198 -2.83 -4.71 -12.04
N ILE A 199 -2.35 -3.64 -11.43
CA ILE A 199 -3.15 -2.55 -10.89
C ILE A 199 -2.58 -1.20 -11.37
N TRP A 200 -3.45 -0.25 -11.60
CA TRP A 200 -3.08 1.14 -11.75
C TRP A 200 -3.09 1.84 -10.40
N VAL A 201 -1.99 2.47 -10.01
CA VAL A 201 -1.93 3.36 -8.84
C VAL A 201 -2.05 4.77 -9.36
N GLY A 202 -3.24 5.33 -9.23
CA GLY A 202 -3.59 6.67 -9.68
C GLY A 202 -3.41 7.75 -8.61
N PRO A 203 -3.42 9.04 -9.03
CA PRO A 203 -3.38 10.19 -8.14
C PRO A 203 -4.62 10.30 -7.28
#